data_87d5917a489f49ce45782ef12587b5f5
#
_entry.id   87d5917a489f49ce45782ef12587b5f5
#
_cell.length_a   1.000
_cell.length_b   1.000
_cell.length_c   1.000
_cell.angle_alpha   90.00
_cell.angle_beta   90.00
_cell.angle_gamma   90.00
#
_symmetry.space_group_name_H-M   'P 1'
#
loop_
_entity.id
_entity.type
_entity.pdbx_description
1 polymer ?
#
loop_
_entity_poly.entity_id
_entity_poly.type
_entity_poly.pdbx_seq_one_letter_code
_entity_poly.pdbx_strand_id
1 'polypeptide(L)'
;MDIGCYPITTSRFIFGEEPTRVVGLIENDPDFKTDRLASAILDFPSGPATFTCSTQMVHYQRMQIFGTKGRIEIEIPFNAPLDKETRIFIDDGRDVHGSGIVTETIPLTNQYTIQGDVFSRAVLGLGDVPVSIEDGIANMAVIEAVFRSANSGAWERP
;
A
#
# COMPACT_ATOMS: atom_id res chain seq x y z
N MET A 1 6.38 5.73 -9.60
CA MET A 1 6.17 4.29 -9.82
C MET A 1 6.86 3.43 -8.75
N ASP A 2 8.08 3.69 -8.41
CA ASP A 2 8.90 2.91 -7.45
C ASP A 2 8.24 2.75 -6.07
N ILE A 3 7.72 3.83 -5.48
CA ILE A 3 7.07 3.81 -4.17
C ILE A 3 5.54 3.64 -4.27
N GLY A 4 4.91 4.24 -5.27
CA GLY A 4 3.44 4.24 -5.42
C GLY A 4 2.83 2.86 -5.63
N CYS A 5 3.59 1.87 -6.10
CA CYS A 5 3.13 0.49 -6.24
C CYS A 5 2.70 -0.12 -4.89
N TYR A 6 3.36 0.23 -3.79
CA TYR A 6 3.07 -0.32 -2.45
C TYR A 6 1.69 0.09 -1.92
N PRO A 7 1.33 1.38 -1.81
CA PRO A 7 0.00 1.76 -1.34
C PRO A 7 -1.12 1.31 -2.29
N ILE A 8 -0.87 1.17 -3.59
CA ILE A 8 -1.84 0.62 -4.54
C ILE A 8 -2.07 -0.87 -4.24
N THR A 9 -1.00 -1.68 -4.19
CA THR A 9 -1.10 -3.12 -3.87
C THR A 9 -1.79 -3.34 -2.54
N THR A 10 -1.41 -2.60 -1.49
CA THR A 10 -2.02 -2.78 -0.17
C THR A 10 -3.47 -2.34 -0.13
N SER A 11 -3.86 -1.29 -0.85
CA SER A 11 -5.27 -0.91 -0.97
C SER A 11 -6.08 -2.03 -1.63
N ARG A 12 -5.63 -2.56 -2.78
CA ARG A 12 -6.26 -3.69 -3.46
C ARG A 12 -6.37 -4.92 -2.55
N PHE A 13 -5.31 -5.23 -1.80
CA PHE A 13 -5.29 -6.32 -0.83
C PHE A 13 -6.32 -6.15 0.29
N ILE A 14 -6.42 -4.95 0.89
CA ILE A 14 -7.34 -4.67 1.99
C ILE A 14 -8.80 -4.72 1.54
N PHE A 15 -9.11 -4.13 0.38
CA PHE A 15 -10.46 -4.16 -0.16
C PHE A 15 -10.84 -5.53 -0.75
N GLY A 16 -9.86 -6.32 -1.20
CA GLY A 16 -10.10 -7.58 -1.93
C GLY A 16 -10.81 -7.36 -3.28
N GLU A 17 -10.70 -6.16 -3.83
CA GLU A 17 -11.38 -5.68 -5.02
C GLU A 17 -10.42 -4.83 -5.87
N GLU A 18 -10.80 -4.58 -7.13
CA GLU A 18 -10.12 -3.62 -7.98
C GLU A 18 -10.81 -2.25 -7.93
N PRO A 19 -10.06 -1.13 -8.00
CA PRO A 19 -10.67 0.18 -8.06
C PRO A 19 -11.39 0.37 -9.40
N THR A 20 -12.58 0.93 -9.35
CA THR A 20 -13.40 1.20 -10.55
C THR A 20 -12.89 2.40 -11.35
N ARG A 21 -12.23 3.33 -10.66
CA ARG A 21 -11.61 4.54 -11.21
C ARG A 21 -10.61 5.11 -10.22
N VAL A 22 -9.71 5.91 -10.75
CA VAL A 22 -8.68 6.59 -9.96
C VAL A 22 -8.54 8.04 -10.40
N VAL A 23 -8.08 8.89 -9.48
CA VAL A 23 -7.63 10.25 -9.81
C VAL A 23 -6.32 10.52 -9.12
N GLY A 24 -5.37 11.15 -9.82
CA GLY A 24 -4.03 11.36 -9.33
C GLY A 24 -3.44 12.73 -9.69
N LEU A 25 -2.50 13.16 -8.86
CA LEU A 25 -1.62 14.29 -9.08
C LEU A 25 -0.18 13.81 -9.03
N ILE A 26 0.61 14.15 -10.02
CA ILE A 26 2.02 13.78 -10.10
C ILE A 26 2.85 15.05 -10.33
N GLU A 27 3.88 15.20 -9.52
CA GLU A 27 4.89 16.24 -9.70
C GLU A 27 6.21 15.59 -10.11
N ASN A 28 6.77 16.05 -11.22
CA ASN A 28 8.03 15.54 -11.73
C ASN A 28 9.23 16.32 -11.18
N ASP A 29 10.33 15.63 -11.02
CA ASP A 29 11.61 16.23 -10.74
C ASP A 29 12.03 17.14 -11.91
N PRO A 30 12.46 18.40 -11.65
CA PRO A 30 12.77 19.34 -12.70
C PRO A 30 14.01 18.96 -13.54
N ASP A 31 14.92 18.17 -12.96
CA ASP A 31 16.16 17.75 -13.62
C ASP A 31 16.00 16.38 -14.28
N PHE A 32 15.56 15.38 -13.53
CA PHE A 32 15.44 13.99 -14.00
C PHE A 32 14.17 13.72 -14.80
N LYS A 33 13.14 14.58 -14.72
CA LYS A 33 11.85 14.44 -15.41
C LYS A 33 11.06 13.16 -15.01
N THR A 34 11.43 12.53 -13.91
CA THR A 34 10.73 11.40 -13.31
C THR A 34 9.79 11.87 -12.21
N ASP A 35 8.78 11.09 -11.90
CA ASP A 35 7.85 11.36 -10.80
C ASP A 35 8.59 11.39 -9.45
N ARG A 36 8.48 12.52 -8.73
CA ARG A 36 9.07 12.73 -7.40
C ARG A 36 8.05 12.76 -6.27
N LEU A 37 6.82 13.16 -6.59
CA LEU A 37 5.69 13.22 -5.65
C LEU A 37 4.44 12.77 -6.38
N ALA A 38 3.71 11.83 -5.79
CA ALA A 38 2.42 11.37 -6.29
C ALA A 38 1.40 11.31 -5.17
N SER A 39 0.19 11.79 -5.43
CA SER A 39 -0.99 11.63 -4.57
C SER A 39 -2.14 11.10 -5.42
N ALA A 40 -2.90 10.16 -4.88
CA ALA A 40 -4.04 9.61 -5.60
C ALA A 40 -5.21 9.25 -4.69
N ILE A 41 -6.39 9.19 -5.29
CA ILE A 41 -7.59 8.57 -4.75
C ILE A 41 -7.94 7.38 -5.64
N LEU A 42 -8.13 6.23 -5.02
CA LEU A 42 -8.58 4.99 -5.65
C LEU A 42 -10.01 4.73 -5.20
N ASP A 43 -10.97 4.68 -6.11
CA ASP A 43 -12.40 4.51 -5.82
C ASP A 43 -12.80 3.05 -6.00
N PHE A 44 -12.84 2.31 -4.87
CA PHE A 44 -13.30 0.92 -4.85
C PHE A 44 -14.82 0.84 -4.64
N PRO A 45 -15.48 -0.26 -5.05
CA PRO A 45 -16.91 -0.46 -4.77
C PRO A 45 -17.28 -0.33 -3.29
N SER A 46 -16.40 -0.76 -2.39
CA SER A 46 -16.62 -0.74 -0.94
C SER A 46 -16.15 0.54 -0.25
N GLY A 47 -15.45 1.45 -0.94
CA GLY A 47 -14.97 2.71 -0.37
C GLY A 47 -13.69 3.23 -1.01
N PRO A 48 -13.27 4.45 -0.70
CA PRO A 48 -12.06 5.05 -1.27
C PRO A 48 -10.81 4.73 -0.47
N ALA A 49 -9.68 4.59 -1.17
CA ALA A 49 -8.35 4.70 -0.59
C ALA A 49 -7.64 5.96 -1.08
N THR A 50 -6.76 6.51 -0.27
CA THR A 50 -5.93 7.66 -0.61
C THR A 50 -4.50 7.42 -0.21
N PHE A 51 -3.56 7.93 -1.00
CA PHE A 51 -2.16 7.92 -0.61
C PHE A 51 -1.41 9.13 -1.14
N THR A 52 -0.30 9.43 -0.47
CA THR A 52 0.75 10.33 -0.97
C THR A 52 2.08 9.61 -0.79
N CYS A 53 2.91 9.61 -1.82
CA CYS A 53 4.25 9.04 -1.76
C CYS A 53 5.25 9.94 -2.49
N SER A 54 6.51 9.90 -2.03
CA SER A 54 7.58 10.72 -2.61
C SER A 54 8.94 10.09 -2.35
N THR A 55 9.86 10.25 -3.31
CA THR A 55 11.27 9.89 -3.15
C THR A 55 12.11 11.01 -2.51
N GLN A 56 11.53 12.21 -2.33
CA GLN A 56 12.26 13.41 -1.90
C GLN A 56 11.69 14.04 -0.60
N MET A 57 10.66 13.45 0.00
CA MET A 57 10.16 13.87 1.31
C MET A 57 10.92 13.18 2.45
N VAL A 58 10.74 13.70 3.67
CA VAL A 58 11.27 13.05 4.87
C VAL A 58 10.80 11.61 4.95
N HIS A 59 11.69 10.71 5.40
CA HIS A 59 11.36 9.30 5.55
C HIS A 59 10.25 9.09 6.58
N TYR A 60 9.12 8.60 6.11
CA TYR A 60 7.96 8.29 6.92
C TYR A 60 7.08 7.25 6.22
N GLN A 61 6.59 6.29 6.98
CA GLN A 61 5.63 5.29 6.48
C GLN A 61 4.54 5.10 7.53
N ARG A 62 3.31 5.03 7.09
CA ARG A 62 2.14 4.65 7.88
C ARG A 62 1.06 4.13 6.95
N MET A 63 0.34 3.14 7.42
CA MET A 63 -0.91 2.73 6.78
C MET A 63 -2.02 2.75 7.83
N GLN A 64 -3.14 3.37 7.47
CA GLN A 64 -4.33 3.46 8.32
C GLN A 64 -5.51 2.88 7.57
N ILE A 65 -6.22 1.97 8.21
CA ILE A 65 -7.38 1.27 7.67
C ILE A 65 -8.56 1.62 8.59
N PHE A 66 -9.56 2.29 8.04
CA PHE A 66 -10.76 2.72 8.77
C PHE A 66 -11.94 1.85 8.39
N GLY A 67 -12.54 1.20 9.37
CA GLY A 67 -13.76 0.43 9.23
C GLY A 67 -14.90 1.02 10.06
N THR A 68 -16.10 0.49 9.89
CA THR A 68 -17.29 0.93 10.66
C THR A 68 -17.27 0.46 12.12
N LYS A 69 -16.38 -0.44 12.48
CA LYS A 69 -16.28 -1.02 13.84
C LYS A 69 -14.95 -0.75 14.54
N GLY A 70 -14.05 -0.01 13.88
CA GLY A 70 -12.73 0.27 14.43
C GLY A 70 -11.75 0.64 13.33
N ARG A 71 -10.49 0.80 13.72
CA ARG A 71 -9.39 1.11 12.78
C ARG A 71 -8.16 0.27 13.10
N ILE A 72 -7.32 0.10 12.08
CA ILE A 72 -6.00 -0.51 12.22
C ILE A 72 -4.96 0.49 11.72
N GLU A 73 -3.87 0.64 12.45
CA GLU A 73 -2.71 1.38 11.99
C GLU A 73 -1.48 0.47 11.98
N ILE A 74 -0.76 0.44 10.86
CA ILE A 74 0.50 -0.28 10.72
C ILE A 74 1.63 0.75 10.74
N GLU A 75 2.54 0.60 11.70
CA GLU A 75 3.59 1.59 11.97
C GLU A 75 4.60 1.72 10.85
N ILE A 76 5.12 0.59 10.34
CA ILE A 76 6.08 0.54 9.23
C ILE A 76 5.63 -0.56 8.26
N PRO A 77 4.75 -0.24 7.29
CA PRO A 77 4.11 -1.28 6.49
C PRO A 77 5.02 -1.94 5.45
N PHE A 78 6.07 -1.27 4.96
CA PHE A 78 6.81 -1.76 3.79
C PHE A 78 8.29 -2.07 4.07
N ASN A 79 8.96 -1.26 4.88
CA ASN A 79 10.39 -1.40 5.15
C ASN A 79 10.61 -1.69 6.64
N ALA A 80 10.00 -2.76 7.14
CA ALA A 80 10.20 -3.20 8.51
C ALA A 80 11.69 -3.38 8.81
N PRO A 81 12.23 -2.71 9.87
CA PRO A 81 13.64 -2.81 10.21
C PRO A 81 13.99 -4.23 10.65
N LEU A 82 15.21 -4.66 10.32
CA LEU A 82 15.69 -6.00 10.66
C LEU A 82 16.18 -6.13 12.11
N ASP A 83 16.35 -5.01 12.80
CA ASP A 83 16.95 -4.89 14.12
C ASP A 83 15.98 -4.39 15.20
N LYS A 84 14.72 -4.15 14.84
CA LYS A 84 13.67 -3.64 15.75
C LYS A 84 12.36 -4.32 15.49
N GLU A 85 11.59 -4.45 16.56
CA GLU A 85 10.18 -4.84 16.48
C GLU A 85 9.34 -3.74 15.82
N THR A 86 8.26 -4.12 15.15
CA THR A 86 7.27 -3.21 14.59
C THR A 86 5.93 -3.40 15.26
N ARG A 87 5.04 -2.42 15.13
CA ARG A 87 3.76 -2.40 15.86
C ARG A 87 2.58 -2.24 14.93
N ILE A 88 1.49 -2.90 15.33
CA ILE A 88 0.17 -2.72 14.76
C ILE A 88 -0.73 -2.22 15.89
N PHE A 89 -1.47 -1.15 15.65
CA PHE A 89 -2.43 -0.59 16.60
C PHE A 89 -3.83 -0.92 16.13
N ILE A 90 -4.59 -1.60 16.96
CA ILE A 90 -5.98 -1.99 16.69
C ILE A 90 -6.86 -1.22 17.67
N ASP A 91 -7.76 -0.40 17.14
CA ASP A 91 -8.65 0.46 17.91
C ASP A 91 -10.10 0.03 17.66
N ASP A 92 -10.84 -0.26 18.71
CA ASP A 92 -12.26 -0.62 18.63
C ASP A 92 -13.21 0.57 18.43
N GLY A 93 -12.66 1.78 18.40
CA GLY A 93 -13.41 3.00 18.12
C GLY A 93 -14.36 3.46 19.24
N ARG A 94 -14.18 2.96 20.48
CA ARG A 94 -15.07 3.30 21.61
C ARG A 94 -15.07 4.76 21.98
N ASP A 95 -13.99 5.48 21.71
CA ASP A 95 -13.86 6.92 21.91
C ASP A 95 -12.79 7.55 21.01
N VAL A 96 -12.77 8.89 20.93
CA VAL A 96 -11.80 9.64 20.11
C VAL A 96 -10.41 9.76 20.75
N HIS A 97 -10.26 9.36 22.00
CA HIS A 97 -9.00 9.45 22.74
C HIS A 97 -8.13 8.20 22.58
N GLY A 98 -8.68 7.16 21.91
CA GLY A 98 -7.96 5.91 21.68
C GLY A 98 -7.83 5.03 22.92
N SER A 99 -8.77 5.11 23.87
CA SER A 99 -8.74 4.25 25.07
C SER A 99 -8.97 2.77 24.75
N GLY A 100 -9.46 2.45 23.54
CA GLY A 100 -9.65 1.11 23.03
C GLY A 100 -8.47 0.54 22.25
N ILE A 101 -7.34 1.25 22.16
CA ILE A 101 -6.20 0.81 21.36
C ILE A 101 -5.50 -0.38 22.04
N VAL A 102 -5.41 -1.47 21.30
CA VAL A 102 -4.54 -2.61 21.61
C VAL A 102 -3.34 -2.56 20.68
N THR A 103 -2.15 -2.70 21.24
CA THR A 103 -0.89 -2.73 20.47
C THR A 103 -0.44 -4.18 20.32
N GLU A 104 -0.30 -4.63 19.09
CA GLU A 104 0.36 -5.88 18.76
C GLU A 104 1.80 -5.59 18.31
N THR A 105 2.75 -6.31 18.90
CA THR A 105 4.16 -6.23 18.53
C THR A 105 4.52 -7.40 17.64
N ILE A 106 5.08 -7.08 16.47
CA ILE A 106 5.60 -8.06 15.54
C ILE A 106 7.09 -8.23 15.84
N PRO A 107 7.53 -9.45 16.20
CA PRO A 107 8.94 -9.72 16.54
C PRO A 107 9.85 -9.49 15.34
N LEU A 108 11.15 -9.33 15.63
CA LEU A 108 12.18 -9.20 14.60
C LEU A 108 12.05 -10.31 13.56
N THR A 109 11.88 -9.90 12.33
CA THR A 109 11.66 -10.84 11.23
C THR A 109 12.24 -10.27 9.95
N ASN A 110 13.01 -11.10 9.24
CA ASN A 110 13.53 -10.73 7.94
C ASN A 110 12.52 -11.07 6.85
N GLN A 111 11.78 -10.08 6.39
CA GLN A 111 10.77 -10.24 5.33
C GLN A 111 11.35 -10.79 4.02
N TYR A 112 12.59 -10.45 3.68
CA TYR A 112 13.25 -10.92 2.45
C TYR A 112 13.62 -12.40 2.54
N THR A 113 14.00 -12.90 3.71
CA THR A 113 14.20 -14.33 3.94
C THR A 113 12.87 -15.08 3.77
N ILE A 114 11.79 -14.60 4.38
CA ILE A 114 10.47 -15.21 4.22
C ILE A 114 10.05 -15.22 2.76
N GLN A 115 10.22 -14.10 2.05
CA GLN A 115 9.90 -14.02 0.61
C GLN A 115 10.68 -15.06 -0.20
N GLY A 116 11.99 -15.20 0.06
CA GLY A 116 12.84 -16.19 -0.61
C GLY A 116 12.42 -17.63 -0.31
N ASP A 117 12.09 -17.92 0.94
CA ASP A 117 11.63 -19.25 1.37
C ASP A 117 10.28 -19.62 0.73
N VAL A 118 9.32 -18.69 0.72
CA VAL A 118 8.01 -18.89 0.10
C VAL A 118 8.16 -19.12 -1.41
N PHE A 119 8.96 -18.31 -2.09
CA PHE A 119 9.26 -18.50 -3.51
C PHE A 119 9.91 -19.86 -3.78
N SER A 120 10.92 -20.23 -2.99
CA SER A 120 11.60 -21.52 -3.13
C SER A 120 10.66 -22.71 -2.94
N ARG A 121 9.75 -22.62 -1.96
CA ARG A 121 8.73 -23.65 -1.76
C ARG A 121 7.77 -23.77 -2.94
N ALA A 122 7.36 -22.64 -3.53
CA ALA A 122 6.51 -22.65 -4.72
C ALA A 122 7.22 -23.31 -5.92
N VAL A 123 8.50 -22.99 -6.15
CA VAL A 123 9.32 -23.63 -7.22
C VAL A 123 9.43 -25.13 -7.02
N LEU A 124 9.54 -25.61 -5.79
CA LEU A 124 9.62 -27.04 -5.44
C LEU A 124 8.26 -27.74 -5.41
N GLY A 125 7.16 -27.04 -5.68
CA GLY A 125 5.80 -27.61 -5.60
C GLY A 125 5.34 -27.90 -4.17
N LEU A 126 5.94 -27.25 -3.17
CA LEU A 126 5.64 -27.42 -1.75
C LEU A 126 4.70 -26.32 -1.18
N GLY A 127 4.14 -25.50 -2.05
CA GLY A 127 3.21 -24.42 -1.72
C GLY A 127 2.81 -23.63 -2.96
N ASP A 128 1.79 -22.78 -2.80
CA ASP A 128 1.31 -21.92 -3.86
C ASP A 128 2.15 -20.66 -4.01
N VAL A 129 2.08 -20.03 -5.18
CA VAL A 129 2.63 -18.68 -5.42
C VAL A 129 1.71 -17.68 -4.72
N PRO A 130 2.20 -16.91 -3.70
CA PRO A 130 1.32 -16.06 -2.89
C PRO A 130 0.78 -14.84 -3.65
N VAL A 131 1.51 -14.38 -4.67
CA VAL A 131 1.13 -13.25 -5.53
C VAL A 131 1.34 -13.66 -6.98
N SER A 132 0.27 -13.68 -7.76
CA SER A 132 0.32 -14.12 -9.15
C SER A 132 0.84 -13.01 -10.09
N ILE A 133 1.19 -13.39 -11.32
CA ILE A 133 1.55 -12.43 -12.37
C ILE A 133 0.33 -11.54 -12.70
N GLU A 134 -0.87 -12.10 -12.69
CA GLU A 134 -2.13 -11.38 -12.95
C GLU A 134 -2.36 -10.28 -11.93
N ASP A 135 -2.03 -10.52 -10.65
CA ASP A 135 -2.06 -9.47 -9.62
C ASP A 135 -1.07 -8.34 -9.93
N GLY A 136 0.12 -8.68 -10.38
CA GLY A 136 1.11 -7.71 -10.84
C GLY A 136 0.63 -6.88 -12.03
N ILE A 137 -0.05 -7.52 -13.01
CA ILE A 137 -0.64 -6.83 -14.17
C ILE A 137 -1.75 -5.87 -13.71
N ALA A 138 -2.64 -6.33 -12.83
CA ALA A 138 -3.71 -5.49 -12.28
C ALA A 138 -3.13 -4.28 -11.52
N ASN A 139 -2.08 -4.49 -10.72
CA ASN A 139 -1.41 -3.38 -10.03
C ASN A 139 -0.82 -2.35 -11.01
N MET A 140 -0.19 -2.81 -12.09
CA MET A 140 0.34 -1.94 -13.15
C MET A 140 -0.77 -1.17 -13.86
N ALA A 141 -1.93 -1.77 -14.12
CA ALA A 141 -3.07 -1.10 -14.73
C ALA A 141 -3.53 0.10 -13.88
N VAL A 142 -3.57 -0.06 -12.55
CA VAL A 142 -3.89 1.04 -11.63
C VAL A 142 -2.83 2.15 -11.67
N ILE A 143 -1.54 1.78 -11.67
CA ILE A 143 -0.42 2.74 -11.77
C ILE A 143 -0.55 3.56 -13.06
N GLU A 144 -0.75 2.90 -14.20
CA GLU A 144 -0.91 3.56 -15.49
C GLU A 144 -2.14 4.49 -15.52
N ALA A 145 -3.24 4.08 -14.90
CA ALA A 145 -4.44 4.91 -14.77
C ALA A 145 -4.17 6.18 -13.93
N VAL A 146 -3.38 6.08 -12.86
CA VAL A 146 -2.96 7.26 -12.07
C VAL A 146 -2.12 8.21 -12.93
N PHE A 147 -1.20 7.72 -13.76
CA PHE A 147 -0.43 8.55 -14.69
C PHE A 147 -1.33 9.19 -15.77
N ARG A 148 -2.26 8.43 -16.34
CA ARG A 148 -3.24 9.00 -17.30
C ARG A 148 -4.07 10.10 -16.65
N SER A 149 -4.55 9.87 -15.44
CA SER A 149 -5.33 10.84 -14.68
C SER A 149 -4.55 12.13 -14.37
N ALA A 150 -3.29 12.02 -13.98
CA ALA A 150 -2.44 13.18 -13.74
C ALA A 150 -2.24 14.04 -15.01
N ASN A 151 -2.24 13.42 -16.19
CA ASN A 151 -2.13 14.12 -17.46
C ASN A 151 -3.47 14.68 -17.96
N SER A 152 -4.56 13.96 -17.79
CA SER A 152 -5.90 14.37 -18.27
C SER A 152 -6.62 15.32 -17.31
N GLY A 153 -6.26 15.31 -16.02
CA GLY A 153 -6.96 16.03 -14.95
C GLY A 153 -8.32 15.42 -14.61
N ALA A 154 -8.60 14.20 -15.05
CA ALA A 154 -9.90 13.54 -14.90
C ALA A 154 -9.76 12.17 -14.21
N TRP A 155 -10.90 11.62 -13.80
CA TRP A 155 -10.97 10.23 -13.34
C TRP A 155 -10.69 9.27 -14.49
N GLU A 156 -9.81 8.30 -14.26
CA GLU A 156 -9.45 7.27 -15.23
C GLU A 156 -9.77 5.87 -14.70
N ARG A 157 -10.01 4.94 -15.60
CA ARG A 157 -10.22 3.52 -15.25
C ARG A 157 -8.89 2.76 -15.39
N PRO A 158 -8.58 1.88 -14.46
CA PRO A 158 -7.48 0.93 -14.61
C PRO A 158 -7.60 0.00 -15.83
#